data_4bc9ea72c9676956e1446f259dda93a7
#
_entry.id   4bc9ea72c9676956e1446f259dda93a7
#
_cell.length_a   1.000
_cell.length_b   1.000
_cell.length_c   1.000
_cell.angle_alpha   90.00
_cell.angle_beta   90.00
_cell.angle_gamma   90.00
#
_symmetry.space_group_name_H-M   'P 1'
#
loop_
_entity.id
_entity.type
_entity.pdbx_description
1 polymer ?
#
loop_
_entity_poly.entity_id
_entity_poly.type
_entity_poly.pdbx_seq_one_letter_code
_entity_poly.pdbx_strand_id
1 'polypeptide(L)'
;KRPNPATAKRLRRNARPRMGDAWAWAGRRIRPATPDGLPVATARSFNRAPGTVRITGGTIKGRKLDVPAGDGVRPTTDRARETLFNVLTNRFRKPGGSSVLAGARVLDAFAGTGAMGLEAWSRGADFVAFVEAQSTHFATLCDNLRAAKLPTDAGTALRNHEGLKTTDRSIDIIIADPPYEQGQALLTALLARQSALWHADTLLVWEHPRGGGTEAGFDGWEPVHQT
;
A
#
# COMPACT_ATOMS: atom_id res chain seq x y z
N LYS A 1 4.30 -6.55 -43.34
CA LYS A 1 2.83 -6.51 -43.23
C LYS A 1 2.47 -6.03 -41.83
N ARG A 2 1.78 -4.90 -41.73
CA ARG A 2 1.30 -4.35 -40.44
C ARG A 2 0.05 -5.14 -39.99
N PRO A 3 -0.12 -5.45 -38.68
CA PRO A 3 -1.29 -6.15 -38.20
C PRO A 3 -2.54 -5.25 -38.26
N ASN A 4 -3.69 -5.86 -38.50
CA ASN A 4 -5.00 -5.25 -38.72
C ASN A 4 -5.52 -4.64 -37.39
N PRO A 5 -5.95 -3.36 -37.36
CA PRO A 5 -6.42 -2.68 -36.14
C PRO A 5 -7.73 -3.25 -35.55
N ALA A 6 -8.45 -4.10 -36.29
CA ALA A 6 -9.66 -4.75 -35.78
C ALA A 6 -9.44 -5.83 -34.72
N THR A 7 -8.25 -6.42 -34.66
CA THR A 7 -7.93 -7.49 -33.69
C THR A 7 -7.64 -6.94 -32.30
N ALA A 8 -7.14 -5.71 -32.21
CA ALA A 8 -6.83 -5.05 -30.93
C ALA A 8 -8.09 -4.65 -30.13
N LYS A 9 -9.22 -4.48 -30.79
CA LYS A 9 -10.48 -4.02 -30.18
C LYS A 9 -11.29 -5.13 -29.50
N ARG A 10 -11.01 -6.40 -29.80
CA ARG A 10 -11.77 -7.56 -29.25
C ARG A 10 -11.27 -8.05 -27.88
N LEU A 11 -10.02 -7.78 -27.51
CA LEU A 11 -9.43 -8.19 -26.23
C LEU A 11 -9.76 -7.25 -25.05
N ARG A 12 -10.39 -6.10 -25.32
CA ARG A 12 -10.74 -5.12 -24.26
C ARG A 12 -12.18 -5.22 -23.75
N ARG A 13 -12.99 -6.20 -24.17
CA ARG A 13 -14.45 -6.22 -23.90
C ARG A 13 -14.91 -7.14 -22.76
N ASN A 14 -14.06 -7.94 -22.14
CA ASN A 14 -14.51 -8.97 -21.17
C ASN A 14 -14.00 -8.81 -19.74
N ALA A 15 -13.66 -7.61 -19.29
CA ALA A 15 -13.35 -7.39 -17.89
C ALA A 15 -14.08 -6.15 -17.36
N ARG A 16 -15.42 -6.26 -17.20
CA ARG A 16 -16.14 -5.33 -16.30
C ARG A 16 -16.06 -5.88 -14.88
N PRO A 17 -15.40 -5.20 -13.93
CA PRO A 17 -15.48 -5.57 -12.53
C PRO A 17 -16.88 -5.31 -12.01
N ARG A 18 -17.41 -6.24 -11.20
CA ARG A 18 -18.70 -6.08 -10.50
C ARG A 18 -18.59 -4.97 -9.47
N MET A 19 -19.61 -4.15 -9.36
CA MET A 19 -19.76 -3.11 -8.34
C MET A 19 -19.61 -3.69 -6.93
N GLY A 20 -18.58 -3.32 -6.20
CA GLY A 20 -18.40 -3.74 -4.80
C GLY A 20 -16.97 -3.77 -4.25
N ASP A 21 -15.96 -3.80 -5.10
CA ASP A 21 -14.57 -3.97 -4.68
C ASP A 21 -13.81 -2.63 -4.72
N ALA A 22 -13.30 -2.23 -3.57
CA ALA A 22 -12.67 -0.94 -3.37
C ALA A 22 -11.19 -1.09 -3.04
N TRP A 23 -10.44 -1.59 -3.93
CA TRP A 23 -8.97 -1.55 -3.95
C TRP A 23 -8.59 -1.91 -5.36
N ALA A 24 -7.70 -1.29 -5.84
CA ALA A 24 -6.37 -1.46 -5.85
C ALA A 24 -5.57 -0.75 -6.86
N TRP A 25 -4.46 -0.47 -6.50
CA TRP A 25 -3.50 -0.09 -7.46
C TRP A 25 -2.09 -0.39 -6.96
N ALA A 26 -1.28 -0.96 -7.78
CA ALA A 26 0.11 -1.18 -7.49
C ALA A 26 0.99 -0.62 -8.62
N GLY A 27 2.01 0.15 -8.30
CA GLY A 27 2.96 0.74 -9.21
C GLY A 27 4.36 0.14 -9.09
N ARG A 28 5.11 0.12 -10.17
CA ARG A 28 6.49 -0.38 -10.23
C ARG A 28 7.42 0.72 -10.71
N ARG A 29 8.57 0.90 -10.07
CA ARG A 29 9.57 1.86 -10.49
C ARG A 29 10.33 1.35 -11.73
N ILE A 30 10.43 2.17 -12.80
CA ILE A 30 11.17 1.78 -14.00
C ILE A 30 12.65 2.15 -13.86
N ARG A 31 13.52 1.34 -14.44
CA ARG A 31 14.92 1.72 -14.66
C ARG A 31 14.97 2.95 -15.54
N PRO A 32 15.74 3.99 -15.20
CA PRO A 32 15.87 5.17 -16.02
C PRO A 32 16.59 4.82 -17.32
N ALA A 33 15.85 4.76 -18.42
CA ALA A 33 16.41 4.86 -19.75
C ALA A 33 16.25 6.28 -20.28
N THR A 34 15.41 7.13 -19.66
CA THR A 34 15.20 8.56 -19.96
C THR A 34 14.35 9.20 -18.83
N PRO A 35 14.38 10.51 -18.63
CA PRO A 35 13.81 11.17 -17.45
C PRO A 35 12.30 11.46 -17.57
N ASP A 36 11.46 10.49 -17.94
CA ASP A 36 10.02 10.70 -18.04
C ASP A 36 9.23 9.48 -17.61
N GLY A 37 8.52 9.59 -16.50
CA GLY A 37 7.34 8.83 -16.13
C GLY A 37 7.50 7.57 -15.27
N LEU A 38 6.80 7.53 -14.17
CA LEU A 38 6.73 6.43 -13.20
C LEU A 38 5.29 6.15 -12.75
N PRO A 39 4.99 4.98 -12.27
CA PRO A 39 3.64 4.48 -12.03
C PRO A 39 2.98 4.77 -10.68
N VAL A 40 1.73 5.17 -10.69
CA VAL A 40 0.89 5.47 -9.53
C VAL A 40 -0.41 4.68 -9.48
N ALA A 41 -0.80 4.46 -8.27
CA ALA A 41 -1.85 3.59 -7.82
C ALA A 41 -3.03 4.21 -7.08
N THR A 42 -4.26 3.87 -7.39
CA THR A 42 -5.40 4.47 -6.73
C THR A 42 -6.51 3.50 -6.29
N ALA A 43 -7.02 3.68 -5.09
CA ALA A 43 -8.12 2.91 -4.53
C ALA A 43 -9.33 3.79 -4.13
N ARG A 44 -10.47 3.17 -3.94
CA ARG A 44 -11.75 3.84 -3.63
C ARG A 44 -12.15 3.67 -2.16
N SER A 45 -12.68 4.72 -1.51
CA SER A 45 -13.13 4.68 -0.13
C SER A 45 -14.55 4.10 0.05
N PHE A 46 -14.77 3.36 1.14
CA PHE A 46 -16.08 2.89 1.58
C PHE A 46 -16.50 3.49 2.91
N ASN A 47 -17.80 3.75 2.99
CA ASN A 47 -18.47 4.35 4.13
C ASN A 47 -19.12 3.28 5.03
N ARG A 48 -18.56 3.00 6.23
CA ARG A 48 -19.26 2.17 7.24
C ARG A 48 -18.86 2.54 8.68
N ALA A 49 -19.76 2.20 9.62
CA ALA A 49 -19.67 2.44 11.06
C ALA A 49 -18.41 1.87 11.74
N PRO A 50 -18.04 2.33 12.96
CA PRO A 50 -16.88 1.86 13.69
C PRO A 50 -16.99 0.35 13.91
N GLY A 51 -16.15 -0.41 13.26
CA GLY A 51 -16.06 -1.87 13.34
C GLY A 51 -14.72 -2.28 13.88
N THR A 52 -14.66 -3.42 14.54
CA THR A 52 -13.39 -4.03 14.96
C THR A 52 -12.51 -4.29 13.74
N VAL A 53 -11.34 -3.71 13.71
CA VAL A 53 -10.32 -4.00 12.69
C VAL A 53 -9.65 -5.33 13.03
N ARG A 54 -9.49 -6.22 12.05
CA ARG A 54 -8.84 -7.53 12.24
C ARG A 54 -7.90 -7.84 11.10
N ILE A 55 -6.80 -8.53 11.39
CA ILE A 55 -5.92 -9.11 10.36
C ILE A 55 -6.68 -10.19 9.58
N THR A 56 -6.67 -10.09 8.25
CA THR A 56 -7.54 -10.91 7.38
C THR A 56 -6.84 -12.15 6.83
N GLY A 57 -5.50 -12.19 6.84
CA GLY A 57 -4.74 -13.31 6.30
C GLY A 57 -3.39 -13.52 7.00
N GLY A 58 -2.71 -14.61 6.64
CA GLY A 58 -1.37 -14.92 7.11
C GLY A 58 -1.29 -15.49 8.53
N THR A 59 -0.12 -15.36 9.15
CA THR A 59 0.27 -16.04 10.40
C THR A 59 -0.51 -15.59 11.63
N ILE A 60 -0.99 -14.33 11.64
CA ILE A 60 -1.80 -13.78 12.74
C ILE A 60 -3.24 -13.46 12.32
N LYS A 61 -3.77 -14.17 11.32
CA LYS A 61 -5.16 -14.02 10.86
C LYS A 61 -6.14 -14.06 12.04
N GLY A 62 -7.13 -13.14 12.03
CA GLY A 62 -8.16 -13.02 13.07
C GLY A 62 -7.75 -12.16 14.27
N ARG A 63 -6.48 -11.74 14.38
CA ARG A 63 -6.01 -10.82 15.43
C ARG A 63 -6.81 -9.52 15.36
N LYS A 64 -7.41 -9.13 16.48
CA LYS A 64 -8.09 -7.85 16.64
C LYS A 64 -7.06 -6.75 16.89
N LEU A 65 -7.30 -5.59 16.31
CA LEU A 65 -6.51 -4.37 16.49
C LEU A 65 -7.38 -3.32 17.17
N ASP A 66 -6.78 -2.59 18.09
CA ASP A 66 -7.41 -1.45 18.74
C ASP A 66 -7.49 -0.27 17.76
N VAL A 67 -8.56 0.51 17.90
CA VAL A 67 -8.82 1.72 17.10
C VAL A 67 -9.04 2.88 18.06
N PRO A 68 -8.40 4.04 17.86
CA PRO A 68 -8.63 5.21 18.71
C PRO A 68 -10.10 5.59 18.75
N ALA A 69 -10.60 5.99 19.93
CA ALA A 69 -11.97 6.45 20.08
C ALA A 69 -12.11 7.89 19.53
N GLY A 70 -13.12 8.16 18.72
CA GLY A 70 -13.62 9.52 18.49
C GLY A 70 -13.11 10.31 17.29
N ASP A 71 -12.11 9.85 16.55
CA ASP A 71 -11.43 10.69 15.55
C ASP A 71 -12.05 10.69 14.15
N GLY A 72 -13.22 10.11 13.94
CA GLY A 72 -13.86 10.10 12.62
C GLY A 72 -13.05 9.41 11.51
N VAL A 73 -11.85 8.95 11.82
CA VAL A 73 -10.99 8.20 10.90
C VAL A 73 -11.63 6.85 10.65
N ARG A 74 -11.92 6.57 9.41
CA ARG A 74 -12.46 5.29 8.97
C ARG A 74 -11.32 4.32 8.74
N PRO A 75 -11.16 3.29 9.55
CA PRO A 75 -10.22 2.23 9.20
C PRO A 75 -10.67 1.61 7.87
N THR A 76 -9.73 1.38 7.00
CA THR A 76 -9.93 0.52 5.83
C THR A 76 -10.63 -0.76 6.26
N THR A 77 -11.77 -1.07 5.62
CA THR A 77 -12.55 -2.23 6.04
C THR A 77 -11.76 -3.52 5.91
N ASP A 78 -12.02 -4.50 6.78
CA ASP A 78 -11.40 -5.83 6.72
C ASP A 78 -11.51 -6.43 5.31
N ARG A 79 -12.69 -6.30 4.67
CA ARG A 79 -12.93 -6.80 3.31
C ARG A 79 -12.07 -6.10 2.26
N ALA A 80 -11.95 -4.78 2.34
CA ALA A 80 -11.16 -4.02 1.40
C ALA A 80 -9.68 -4.37 1.52
N ARG A 81 -9.18 -4.47 2.75
CA ARG A 81 -7.81 -4.90 3.04
C ARG A 81 -7.56 -6.33 2.56
N GLU A 82 -8.49 -7.26 2.81
CA GLU A 82 -8.38 -8.63 2.31
C GLU A 82 -8.27 -8.67 0.78
N THR A 83 -9.13 -7.91 0.08
CA THR A 83 -9.11 -7.83 -1.39
C THR A 83 -7.76 -7.29 -1.89
N LEU A 84 -7.27 -6.18 -1.34
CA LEU A 84 -5.96 -5.63 -1.70
C LEU A 84 -4.84 -6.66 -1.55
N PHE A 85 -4.74 -7.27 -0.37
CA PHE A 85 -3.65 -8.20 -0.09
C PHE A 85 -3.77 -9.50 -0.88
N ASN A 86 -4.98 -9.93 -1.25
CA ASN A 86 -5.18 -11.03 -2.18
C ASN A 86 -4.70 -10.67 -3.60
N VAL A 87 -4.91 -9.43 -4.05
CA VAL A 87 -4.34 -8.94 -5.32
C VAL A 87 -2.82 -8.94 -5.25
N LEU A 88 -2.22 -8.35 -4.20
CA LEU A 88 -0.77 -8.32 -4.01
C LEU A 88 -0.17 -9.74 -3.98
N THR A 89 -0.82 -10.66 -3.28
CA THR A 89 -0.33 -12.03 -3.13
C THR A 89 -0.42 -12.84 -4.43
N ASN A 90 -1.49 -12.64 -5.24
CA ASN A 90 -1.79 -13.52 -6.36
C ASN A 90 -1.40 -12.96 -7.73
N ARG A 91 -1.44 -11.64 -7.91
CA ARG A 91 -1.14 -10.98 -9.20
C ARG A 91 0.30 -10.50 -9.32
N PHE A 92 0.91 -10.10 -8.19
CA PHE A 92 2.28 -9.60 -8.18
C PHE A 92 3.22 -10.69 -7.65
N ARG A 93 4.04 -11.22 -8.53
CA ARG A 93 4.96 -12.33 -8.24
C ARG A 93 6.40 -11.88 -8.45
N LYS A 94 7.28 -12.34 -7.56
CA LYS A 94 8.72 -12.22 -7.74
C LYS A 94 9.20 -13.18 -8.84
N PRO A 95 10.35 -12.93 -9.47
CA PRO A 95 11.04 -13.97 -10.25
C PRO A 95 11.16 -15.24 -9.39
N GLY A 96 10.75 -16.39 -9.94
CA GLY A 96 10.66 -17.66 -9.18
C GLY A 96 9.27 -17.97 -8.60
N GLY A 97 8.26 -17.10 -8.83
CA GLY A 97 6.84 -17.38 -8.58
C GLY A 97 6.35 -17.17 -7.15
N SER A 98 7.20 -16.75 -6.21
CA SER A 98 6.77 -16.38 -4.86
C SER A 98 5.96 -15.09 -4.85
N SER A 99 5.13 -14.89 -3.81
CA SER A 99 4.40 -13.63 -3.61
C SER A 99 5.35 -12.45 -3.51
N VAL A 100 4.92 -11.28 -4.01
CA VAL A 100 5.68 -10.02 -3.83
C VAL A 100 5.90 -9.68 -2.36
N LEU A 101 5.00 -10.12 -1.47
CA LEU A 101 5.11 -9.93 -0.02
C LEU A 101 6.17 -10.84 0.64
N ALA A 102 6.47 -12.01 0.05
CA ALA A 102 7.39 -12.96 0.68
C ALA A 102 8.80 -12.37 0.79
N GLY A 103 9.29 -12.21 2.03
CA GLY A 103 10.59 -11.60 2.34
C GLY A 103 10.68 -10.12 1.98
N ALA A 104 9.56 -9.41 1.76
CA ALA A 104 9.55 -8.00 1.38
C ALA A 104 9.85 -7.07 2.56
N ARG A 105 10.45 -5.93 2.25
CA ARG A 105 10.54 -4.77 3.14
C ARG A 105 9.45 -3.77 2.76
N VAL A 106 8.56 -3.51 3.70
CA VAL A 106 7.35 -2.71 3.48
C VAL A 106 7.44 -1.39 4.23
N LEU A 107 7.01 -0.30 3.61
CA LEU A 107 6.72 0.96 4.27
C LEU A 107 5.20 1.16 4.33
N ASP A 108 4.65 1.19 5.54
CA ASP A 108 3.29 1.67 5.83
C ASP A 108 3.40 3.17 6.14
N ALA A 109 3.18 4.00 5.11
CA ALA A 109 3.58 5.40 5.12
C ALA A 109 2.64 6.33 5.93
N PHE A 110 1.42 5.87 6.19
CA PHE A 110 0.39 6.56 6.98
C PHE A 110 -0.32 5.51 7.84
N ALA A 111 0.41 4.95 8.81
CA ALA A 111 0.08 3.66 9.40
C ALA A 111 -1.21 3.62 10.23
N GLY A 112 -1.66 4.75 10.78
CA GLY A 112 -2.83 4.78 11.64
C GLY A 112 -2.73 3.76 12.79
N THR A 113 -3.56 2.73 12.74
CA THR A 113 -3.55 1.62 13.70
C THR A 113 -2.52 0.54 13.41
N GLY A 114 -1.81 0.63 12.29
CA GLY A 114 -0.86 -0.37 11.80
C GLY A 114 -1.48 -1.55 11.04
N ALA A 115 -2.76 -1.46 10.70
CA ALA A 115 -3.49 -2.58 10.12
C ALA A 115 -2.91 -3.06 8.78
N MET A 116 -2.46 -2.12 7.93
CA MET A 116 -1.90 -2.43 6.61
C MET A 116 -0.53 -3.10 6.72
N GLY A 117 0.37 -2.52 7.50
CA GLY A 117 1.70 -3.07 7.71
C GLY A 117 1.67 -4.41 8.45
N LEU A 118 0.81 -4.57 9.48
CA LEU A 118 0.63 -5.85 10.17
C LEU A 118 0.02 -6.93 9.26
N GLU A 119 -0.87 -6.56 8.34
CA GLU A 119 -1.37 -7.49 7.32
C GLU A 119 -0.24 -7.94 6.38
N ALA A 120 0.62 -7.00 5.93
CA ALA A 120 1.79 -7.32 5.10
C ALA A 120 2.73 -8.29 5.81
N TRP A 121 3.09 -8.00 7.08
CA TRP A 121 3.92 -8.87 7.89
C TRP A 121 3.29 -10.25 8.11
N SER A 122 2.01 -10.28 8.45
CA SER A 122 1.27 -11.53 8.62
C SER A 122 1.28 -12.42 7.36
N ARG A 123 1.40 -11.82 6.19
CA ARG A 123 1.42 -12.51 4.88
C ARG A 123 2.84 -12.74 4.33
N GLY A 124 3.87 -12.51 5.13
CA GLY A 124 5.24 -12.92 4.84
C GLY A 124 6.22 -11.82 4.51
N ALA A 125 5.90 -10.55 4.77
CA ALA A 125 6.91 -9.50 4.74
C ALA A 125 7.93 -9.72 5.87
N ASP A 126 9.21 -9.52 5.58
CA ASP A 126 10.29 -9.69 6.56
C ASP A 126 10.42 -8.48 7.48
N PHE A 127 10.12 -7.30 6.95
CA PHE A 127 10.26 -6.06 7.71
C PHE A 127 9.19 -5.05 7.33
N VAL A 128 8.68 -4.32 8.34
CA VAL A 128 7.75 -3.21 8.12
C VAL A 128 8.19 -1.96 8.88
N ALA A 129 8.38 -0.86 8.15
CA ALA A 129 8.48 0.47 8.74
C ALA A 129 7.08 1.08 8.80
N PHE A 130 6.62 1.44 9.98
CA PHE A 130 5.34 2.12 10.20
C PHE A 130 5.60 3.59 10.47
N VAL A 131 4.95 4.50 9.75
CA VAL A 131 5.05 5.94 9.99
C VAL A 131 3.69 6.52 10.33
N GLU A 132 3.57 7.12 11.52
CA GLU A 132 2.33 7.74 12.00
C GLU A 132 2.64 9.03 12.76
N ALA A 133 2.14 10.15 12.23
CA ALA A 133 2.44 11.48 12.78
C ALA A 133 1.56 11.83 14.00
N GLN A 134 0.29 11.39 14.00
CA GLN A 134 -0.67 11.74 15.05
C GLN A 134 -0.38 10.96 16.34
N SER A 135 -0.26 11.68 17.46
CA SER A 135 0.20 11.10 18.73
C SER A 135 -0.71 9.99 19.27
N THR A 136 -2.03 10.18 19.16
CA THR A 136 -3.03 9.20 19.62
C THR A 136 -2.99 7.92 18.78
N HIS A 137 -2.90 8.07 17.46
CA HIS A 137 -2.75 6.93 16.54
C HIS A 137 -1.43 6.22 16.73
N PHE A 138 -0.33 6.96 16.91
CA PHE A 138 0.98 6.37 17.18
C PHE A 138 1.02 5.55 18.47
N ALA A 139 0.36 6.01 19.53
CA ALA A 139 0.24 5.23 20.77
C ALA A 139 -0.52 3.92 20.52
N THR A 140 -1.68 4.01 19.85
CA THR A 140 -2.47 2.82 19.47
C THR A 140 -1.69 1.89 18.54
N LEU A 141 -0.95 2.42 17.56
CA LEU A 141 -0.05 1.64 16.71
C LEU A 141 0.95 0.83 17.56
N CYS A 142 1.66 1.49 18.48
CA CYS A 142 2.62 0.81 19.35
C CYS A 142 1.99 -0.30 20.19
N ASP A 143 0.77 -0.08 20.71
CA ASP A 143 0.03 -1.10 21.46
C ASP A 143 -0.38 -2.29 20.56
N ASN A 144 -0.85 -2.02 19.35
CA ASN A 144 -1.16 -3.05 18.36
C ASN A 144 0.07 -3.88 17.94
N LEU A 145 1.23 -3.23 17.74
CA LEU A 145 2.48 -3.95 17.41
C LEU A 145 2.90 -4.88 18.56
N ARG A 146 2.82 -4.40 19.81
CA ARG A 146 3.08 -5.24 21.00
C ARG A 146 2.08 -6.39 21.10
N ALA A 147 0.77 -6.11 20.95
CA ALA A 147 -0.28 -7.13 20.98
C ALA A 147 -0.11 -8.17 19.87
N ALA A 148 0.32 -7.74 18.67
CA ALA A 148 0.64 -8.64 17.57
C ALA A 148 1.91 -9.47 17.82
N LYS A 149 2.72 -9.10 18.81
CA LYS A 149 4.05 -9.67 19.08
C LYS A 149 5.00 -9.53 17.88
N LEU A 150 4.94 -8.37 17.22
CA LEU A 150 5.89 -8.07 16.13
C LEU A 150 7.32 -8.10 16.68
N PRO A 151 8.23 -8.94 16.15
CA PRO A 151 9.62 -8.94 16.57
C PRO A 151 10.30 -7.58 16.29
N THR A 152 11.26 -7.20 17.12
CA THR A 152 11.95 -5.90 17.01
C THR A 152 12.81 -5.77 15.77
N ASP A 153 13.24 -6.88 15.19
CA ASP A 153 13.96 -6.97 13.92
C ASP A 153 13.02 -7.03 12.69
N ALA A 154 11.74 -7.34 12.92
CA ALA A 154 10.72 -7.40 11.86
C ALA A 154 9.96 -6.07 11.64
N GLY A 155 10.21 -5.04 12.45
CA GLY A 155 9.56 -3.76 12.22
C GLY A 155 9.97 -2.63 13.16
N THR A 156 9.66 -1.40 12.75
CA THR A 156 9.89 -0.17 13.51
C THR A 156 8.73 0.80 13.34
N ALA A 157 8.41 1.54 14.40
CA ALA A 157 7.41 2.61 14.37
C ALA A 157 8.08 3.99 14.51
N LEU A 158 7.76 4.90 13.62
CA LEU A 158 8.36 6.23 13.50
C LEU A 158 7.28 7.31 13.51
N ARG A 159 7.59 8.47 14.12
CA ARG A 159 6.69 9.62 14.17
C ARG A 159 6.69 10.47 12.89
N ASN A 160 7.71 10.31 12.06
CA ASN A 160 7.84 11.00 10.77
C ASN A 160 8.72 10.19 9.81
N HIS A 161 8.66 10.56 8.55
CA HIS A 161 9.43 9.91 7.49
C HIS A 161 10.95 10.20 7.54
N GLU A 162 11.36 11.24 8.29
CA GLU A 162 12.78 11.61 8.46
C GLU A 162 13.55 10.55 9.28
N GLY A 163 12.83 9.80 10.11
CA GLY A 163 13.38 8.67 10.86
C GLY A 163 13.71 7.44 10.00
N LEU A 164 13.22 7.40 8.74
CA LEU A 164 13.58 6.35 7.79
C LEU A 164 15.05 6.48 7.42
N LYS A 165 15.81 5.43 7.65
CA LYS A 165 17.22 5.38 7.28
C LYS A 165 17.41 4.47 6.09
N THR A 166 18.24 4.89 5.15
CA THR A 166 18.80 4.01 4.13
C THR A 166 19.60 2.92 4.85
N THR A 167 19.19 1.68 4.66
CA THR A 167 19.95 0.50 5.06
C THR A 167 20.43 -0.19 3.79
N ASP A 168 21.24 -1.23 3.90
CA ASP A 168 21.74 -2.01 2.75
C ASP A 168 20.62 -2.64 1.90
N ARG A 169 19.38 -2.57 2.40
CA ARG A 169 18.18 -3.06 1.71
C ARG A 169 17.18 -1.92 1.52
N SER A 170 16.77 -1.69 0.28
CA SER A 170 15.71 -0.74 -0.09
C SER A 170 14.31 -1.26 0.28
N ILE A 171 13.31 -0.38 0.25
CA ILE A 171 11.90 -0.72 0.41
C ILE A 171 11.36 -1.36 -0.88
N ASP A 172 10.74 -2.53 -0.76
CA ASP A 172 10.13 -3.26 -1.87
C ASP A 172 8.69 -2.79 -2.15
N ILE A 173 7.94 -2.46 -1.07
CA ILE A 173 6.53 -2.08 -1.19
C ILE A 173 6.28 -0.85 -0.30
N ILE A 174 5.66 0.18 -0.88
CA ILE A 174 5.12 1.32 -0.16
C ILE A 174 3.60 1.18 -0.13
N ILE A 175 3.00 1.22 1.06
CA ILE A 175 1.54 1.29 1.23
C ILE A 175 1.22 2.69 1.77
N ALA A 176 0.33 3.41 1.10
CA ALA A 176 -0.03 4.77 1.44
C ALA A 176 -1.56 4.95 1.43
N ASP A 177 -2.12 5.22 2.60
CA ASP A 177 -3.52 5.61 2.83
C ASP A 177 -3.53 6.98 3.54
N PRO A 178 -3.15 8.06 2.81
CA PRO A 178 -3.01 9.38 3.42
C PRO A 178 -4.36 10.04 3.67
N PRO A 179 -4.45 11.05 4.58
CA PRO A 179 -5.64 11.87 4.76
C PRO A 179 -6.09 12.53 3.45
N TYR A 180 -7.39 12.45 3.13
CA TYR A 180 -7.94 12.79 1.81
C TYR A 180 -7.57 14.19 1.26
N GLU A 181 -7.60 15.24 2.09
CA GLU A 181 -7.44 16.62 1.61
C GLU A 181 -6.00 16.97 1.17
N GLN A 182 -5.00 16.31 1.73
CA GLN A 182 -3.58 16.61 1.47
C GLN A 182 -2.81 15.38 0.97
N GLY A 183 -3.50 14.26 0.78
CA GLY A 183 -2.88 12.96 0.59
C GLY A 183 -1.89 12.90 -0.57
N GLN A 184 -2.28 13.43 -1.72
CA GLN A 184 -1.41 13.43 -2.89
C GLN A 184 -0.14 14.28 -2.67
N ALA A 185 -0.28 15.48 -2.11
CA ALA A 185 0.87 16.35 -1.86
C ALA A 185 1.84 15.74 -0.84
N LEU A 186 1.31 15.14 0.24
CA LEU A 186 2.13 14.45 1.24
C LEU A 186 2.87 13.25 0.65
N LEU A 187 2.19 12.45 -0.17
CA LEU A 187 2.82 11.30 -0.80
C LEU A 187 3.86 11.72 -1.85
N THR A 188 3.57 12.74 -2.67
CA THR A 188 4.54 13.32 -3.60
C THR A 188 5.80 13.80 -2.87
N ALA A 189 5.62 14.52 -1.76
CA ALA A 189 6.74 15.00 -0.95
C ALA A 189 7.56 13.86 -0.33
N LEU A 190 6.89 12.80 0.14
CA LEU A 190 7.54 11.59 0.65
C LEU A 190 8.39 10.93 -0.44
N LEU A 191 7.78 10.67 -1.61
CA LEU A 191 8.44 9.98 -2.72
C LEU A 191 9.68 10.75 -3.22
N ALA A 192 9.60 12.08 -3.27
CA ALA A 192 10.72 12.93 -3.68
C ALA A 192 11.85 12.95 -2.63
N ARG A 193 11.49 13.16 -1.34
CA ARG A 193 12.48 13.32 -0.27
C ARG A 193 13.23 12.04 0.07
N GLN A 194 12.58 10.91 -0.05
CA GLN A 194 13.11 9.60 0.35
C GLN A 194 13.49 8.72 -0.86
N SER A 195 13.80 9.36 -2.00
CA SER A 195 14.09 8.66 -3.26
C SER A 195 15.22 7.61 -3.16
N ALA A 196 16.11 7.73 -2.20
CA ALA A 196 17.18 6.76 -1.92
C ALA A 196 16.68 5.46 -1.27
N LEU A 197 15.44 5.43 -0.76
CA LEU A 197 14.84 4.22 -0.16
C LEU A 197 14.18 3.30 -1.18
N TRP A 198 13.98 3.75 -2.40
CA TRP A 198 13.30 3.00 -3.45
C TRP A 198 14.27 2.42 -4.47
N HIS A 199 13.93 1.28 -5.04
CA HIS A 199 14.61 0.71 -6.19
C HIS A 199 13.66 0.59 -7.40
N ALA A 200 14.20 0.20 -8.57
CA ALA A 200 13.42 0.17 -9.82
C ALA A 200 12.20 -0.77 -9.80
N ASP A 201 12.19 -1.74 -8.90
CA ASP A 201 11.10 -2.71 -8.76
C ASP A 201 10.22 -2.43 -7.53
N THR A 202 10.40 -1.28 -6.84
CA THR A 202 9.56 -0.90 -5.71
C THR A 202 8.11 -0.72 -6.17
N LEU A 203 7.19 -1.32 -5.43
CA LEU A 203 5.77 -1.26 -5.68
C LEU A 203 5.12 -0.21 -4.78
N LEU A 204 4.39 0.74 -5.36
CA LEU A 204 3.59 1.71 -4.62
C LEU A 204 2.13 1.30 -4.63
N VAL A 205 1.52 1.20 -3.47
CA VAL A 205 0.09 0.98 -3.24
C VAL A 205 -0.49 2.24 -2.60
N TRP A 206 -1.41 2.90 -3.27
CA TRP A 206 -1.97 4.16 -2.80
C TRP A 206 -3.50 4.14 -2.81
N GLU A 207 -4.12 4.52 -1.67
CA GLU A 207 -5.56 4.77 -1.58
C GLU A 207 -5.88 6.25 -1.86
N HIS A 208 -6.91 6.51 -2.68
CA HIS A 208 -7.39 7.86 -2.95
C HIS A 208 -8.92 7.92 -3.10
N PRO A 209 -9.56 9.10 -2.91
CA PRO A 209 -10.99 9.26 -3.05
C PRO A 209 -11.49 9.01 -4.48
N ARG A 210 -12.73 8.51 -4.59
CA ARG A 210 -13.43 8.40 -5.89
C ARG A 210 -13.62 9.78 -6.52
N GLY A 211 -13.29 9.91 -7.81
CA GLY A 211 -13.53 11.15 -8.58
C GLY A 211 -12.35 12.14 -8.59
N GLY A 212 -11.31 11.92 -7.83
CA GLY A 212 -10.02 12.56 -8.09
C GLY A 212 -9.46 12.00 -9.39
N GLY A 213 -9.16 12.86 -10.36
CA GLY A 213 -8.72 12.42 -11.67
C GLY A 213 -7.57 11.42 -11.58
N THR A 214 -7.73 10.30 -12.24
CA THR A 214 -6.75 9.22 -12.31
C THR A 214 -5.50 9.58 -13.12
N GLU A 215 -5.41 10.83 -13.55
CA GLU A 215 -4.32 11.35 -14.39
C GLU A 215 -3.16 11.95 -13.60
N ALA A 216 -3.31 12.14 -12.29
CA ALA A 216 -2.24 12.62 -11.45
C ALA A 216 -1.28 11.48 -11.09
N GLY A 217 -0.40 11.17 -12.02
CA GLY A 217 0.76 10.32 -11.77
C GLY A 217 1.71 10.95 -10.74
N PHE A 218 2.61 10.17 -10.17
CA PHE A 218 3.78 10.70 -9.45
C PHE A 218 4.98 10.60 -10.37
N ASP A 219 5.76 11.69 -10.43
CA ASP A 219 6.96 11.70 -11.26
C ASP A 219 7.81 10.48 -11.01
N GLY A 220 8.10 9.88 -12.12
CA GLY A 220 8.89 8.77 -12.06
C GLY A 220 8.16 7.46 -11.61
N TRP A 221 6.83 7.23 -11.65
CA TRP A 221 6.04 6.02 -11.32
C TRP A 221 4.98 5.72 -12.40
N GLU A 222 4.83 4.50 -12.90
CA GLU A 222 3.87 4.04 -13.95
C GLU A 222 2.73 3.18 -13.38
N PRO A 223 1.49 3.30 -13.87
CA PRO A 223 0.38 2.46 -13.46
C PRO A 223 0.52 1.01 -13.95
N VAL A 224 0.42 0.04 -13.04
CA VAL A 224 0.42 -1.38 -13.40
C VAL A 224 -0.91 -2.08 -13.12
N HIS A 225 -1.74 -1.55 -12.22
CA HIS A 225 -3.06 -2.10 -11.90
C HIS A 225 -3.96 -1.07 -11.20
N GLN A 226 -5.26 -1.07 -11.54
CA GLN A 226 -6.28 -0.21 -10.94
C GLN A 226 -7.60 -1.00 -10.77
N THR A 227 -8.30 -0.89 -9.63
CA THR A 227 -9.61 -1.52 -9.39
C THR A 227 -10.67 -0.60 -8.79
#